data_7430f3af1ac8a6b98b2f8341fd4d017c
#
_entry.id   7430f3af1ac8a6b98b2f8341fd4d017c
#
_cell.length_a   1.000
_cell.length_b   1.000
_cell.length_c   1.000
_cell.angle_alpha   90.00
_cell.angle_beta   90.00
_cell.angle_gamma   90.00
#
_symmetry.space_group_name_H-M   'P 1'
#
loop_
_entity.id
_entity.type
_entity.pdbx_description
1 polymer ?
#
loop_
_entity_poly.entity_id
_entity_poly.type
_entity_poly.pdbx_seq_one_letter_code
_entity_poly.pdbx_strand_id
1 'polypeptide(L)'
;MSSIDSTNSIQQPRTWNLQAASDGKAPQVNQRYAREAEQIDTDHDGVCSDAEIEVYLRARNDIPAHEQADVPQVVSEFKARLEGPEKAPKAGYRSLEKIEQEMHDLAQAHPDHVQLQSIAKTTEGRDVWAMRITSDAQSDTTNKPGVVITGTHHAREWMTPEVTLQLAEDLVNGYDSNPDAKRRLDSAELWIIPVVNPDGFQYSRTEDSWWRKNRTPVTGDGTQCPDDKPGDVQAYGVDLNRNYWDGKPEHMKYFRADGDTPCSTWDDVGASDDPNSDTFRGMPGKEPEVAALMNLEYTRPNIRGILDHHSYGGSLLRPWGHTEELPANVADYDEVGARMKAAQGKDAYDYHQSVLDYPTYGSSETAHQGNGIMNFTIEMGTSFQPSYSTFKTIYKDVSSADLAFIDYIAEKYPNIPTPAPAPEPPP
;
A
#
# COMPACT_ATOMS: atom_id res chain seq x y z
N MET A 1 46.24 21.85 -42.83
CA MET A 1 45.27 20.74 -43.12
C MET A 1 45.57 19.63 -42.16
N SER A 2 44.91 19.64 -41.03
CA SER A 2 44.94 18.54 -40.05
C SER A 2 43.53 17.97 -39.96
N SER A 3 43.39 16.78 -40.41
CA SER A 3 42.17 16.00 -40.35
C SER A 3 41.78 15.69 -38.91
N ILE A 4 40.59 16.12 -38.49
CA ILE A 4 39.98 15.68 -37.25
C ILE A 4 39.27 14.36 -37.56
N ASP A 5 39.84 13.30 -37.06
CA ASP A 5 39.24 11.97 -37.04
C ASP A 5 38.24 11.92 -35.89
N SER A 6 36.96 12.10 -36.19
CA SER A 6 35.87 11.88 -35.24
C SER A 6 35.35 10.45 -35.37
N THR A 7 36.03 9.51 -34.76
CA THR A 7 35.47 8.18 -34.54
C THR A 7 34.47 8.27 -33.38
N ASN A 8 33.24 8.52 -33.70
CA ASN A 8 32.11 8.35 -32.80
C ASN A 8 31.92 6.85 -32.59
N SER A 9 32.60 6.28 -31.61
CA SER A 9 32.37 4.89 -31.19
C SER A 9 30.98 4.85 -30.53
N ILE A 10 30.00 4.40 -31.29
CA ILE A 10 28.70 3.98 -30.72
C ILE A 10 29.08 2.86 -29.75
N GLN A 11 29.12 3.18 -28.44
CA GLN A 11 29.22 2.14 -27.41
C GLN A 11 28.04 1.21 -27.59
N GLN A 12 28.31 -0.07 -27.83
CA GLN A 12 27.26 -1.08 -27.82
C GLN A 12 26.58 -1.07 -26.44
N PRO A 13 25.26 -1.21 -26.38
CA PRO A 13 24.58 -1.25 -25.10
C PRO A 13 25.16 -2.36 -24.24
N ARG A 14 25.51 -2.03 -23.00
CA ARG A 14 26.02 -2.97 -22.02
C ARG A 14 24.96 -4.06 -21.79
N THR A 15 25.37 -5.31 -21.78
CA THR A 15 24.50 -6.44 -21.47
C THR A 15 24.84 -6.97 -20.09
N TRP A 16 23.84 -7.19 -19.27
CA TRP A 16 23.96 -7.83 -17.97
C TRP A 16 23.38 -9.23 -18.02
N ASN A 17 23.97 -10.14 -17.28
CA ASN A 17 23.45 -11.48 -17.08
C ASN A 17 22.90 -11.62 -15.67
N LEU A 18 21.95 -12.53 -15.46
CA LEU A 18 21.54 -12.98 -14.15
C LEU A 18 22.37 -14.20 -13.74
N GLN A 19 22.63 -14.38 -12.45
CA GLN A 19 23.33 -15.57 -11.97
C GLN A 19 22.56 -16.82 -12.44
N ALA A 20 23.29 -17.78 -13.03
CA ALA A 20 22.70 -18.98 -13.59
C ALA A 20 21.94 -19.77 -12.53
N ALA A 21 20.69 -20.13 -12.80
CA ALA A 21 20.04 -21.23 -12.11
C ALA A 21 20.84 -22.53 -12.36
N SER A 22 20.64 -23.57 -11.55
CA SER A 22 21.41 -24.83 -11.54
C SER A 22 21.53 -25.59 -12.87
N ASP A 23 20.92 -25.11 -13.93
CA ASP A 23 20.90 -25.68 -15.28
C ASP A 23 21.90 -25.07 -16.29
N GLY A 24 22.72 -24.12 -15.85
CA GLY A 24 23.94 -23.68 -16.54
C GLY A 24 23.76 -22.66 -17.66
N LYS A 25 22.60 -22.05 -17.85
CA LYS A 25 22.41 -20.91 -18.75
C LYS A 25 22.02 -19.69 -17.94
N ALA A 26 22.90 -18.67 -17.90
CA ALA A 26 22.57 -17.38 -17.32
C ALA A 26 21.61 -16.62 -18.27
N PRO A 27 20.37 -16.34 -17.86
CA PRO A 27 19.48 -15.48 -18.63
C PRO A 27 20.03 -14.06 -18.66
N GLN A 28 19.70 -13.32 -19.73
CA GLN A 28 20.10 -11.92 -19.86
C GLN A 28 19.03 -11.02 -19.27
N VAL A 29 19.45 -9.93 -18.63
CA VAL A 29 18.53 -8.86 -18.20
C VAL A 29 17.93 -8.19 -19.42
N ASN A 30 16.60 -8.04 -19.42
CA ASN A 30 15.89 -7.31 -20.45
C ASN A 30 16.38 -5.85 -20.51
N GLN A 31 16.58 -5.32 -21.70
CA GLN A 31 17.07 -3.95 -21.90
C GLN A 31 16.19 -2.87 -21.24
N ARG A 32 14.90 -3.15 -21.01
CA ARG A 32 13.99 -2.30 -20.24
C ARG A 32 14.50 -2.03 -18.82
N TYR A 33 15.18 -2.99 -18.21
CA TYR A 33 15.69 -2.91 -16.84
C TYR A 33 17.21 -2.64 -16.79
N ALA A 34 17.80 -2.15 -17.88
CA ALA A 34 19.22 -1.90 -17.96
C ALA A 34 19.75 -0.92 -16.87
N ARG A 35 18.97 0.10 -16.52
CA ARG A 35 19.33 1.04 -15.45
C ARG A 35 19.30 0.39 -14.07
N GLU A 36 18.33 -0.46 -13.82
CA GLU A 36 18.25 -1.23 -12.58
C GLU A 36 19.40 -2.22 -12.47
N ALA A 37 19.71 -2.92 -13.56
CA ALA A 37 20.83 -3.82 -13.62
C ALA A 37 22.17 -3.11 -13.33
N GLU A 38 22.33 -1.88 -13.78
CA GLU A 38 23.53 -1.06 -13.49
C GLU A 38 23.65 -0.68 -12.01
N GLN A 39 22.54 -0.54 -11.32
CA GLN A 39 22.50 -0.28 -9.87
C GLN A 39 22.73 -1.55 -9.04
N ILE A 40 22.30 -2.70 -9.57
CA ILE A 40 22.43 -4.01 -8.92
C ILE A 40 23.86 -4.55 -9.05
N ASP A 41 24.45 -4.47 -10.25
CA ASP A 41 25.81 -4.94 -10.57
C ASP A 41 26.87 -4.00 -9.94
N THR A 42 27.06 -4.14 -8.63
CA THR A 42 27.90 -3.24 -7.82
C THR A 42 29.39 -3.48 -8.00
N ASP A 43 29.80 -4.70 -8.37
CA ASP A 43 31.19 -5.05 -8.63
C ASP A 43 31.59 -4.92 -10.11
N HIS A 44 30.60 -4.57 -10.97
CA HIS A 44 30.76 -4.30 -12.40
C HIS A 44 31.28 -5.50 -13.22
N ASP A 45 30.98 -6.71 -12.77
CA ASP A 45 31.36 -7.95 -13.48
C ASP A 45 30.39 -8.30 -14.64
N GLY A 46 29.27 -7.59 -14.76
CA GLY A 46 28.24 -7.80 -15.78
C GLY A 46 27.21 -8.86 -15.38
N VAL A 47 27.19 -9.27 -14.10
CA VAL A 47 26.23 -10.23 -13.57
C VAL A 47 25.48 -9.62 -12.39
N CYS A 48 24.15 -9.61 -12.43
CA CYS A 48 23.33 -9.31 -11.25
C CYS A 48 23.18 -10.60 -10.43
N SER A 49 24.05 -10.76 -9.44
CA SER A 49 24.05 -11.93 -8.56
C SER A 49 22.85 -11.91 -7.58
N ASP A 50 22.49 -13.07 -7.03
CA ASP A 50 21.43 -13.16 -6.00
C ASP A 50 21.77 -12.31 -4.77
N ALA A 51 23.03 -12.23 -4.39
CA ALA A 51 23.48 -11.44 -3.26
C ALA A 51 23.35 -9.93 -3.52
N GLU A 52 23.70 -9.46 -4.72
CA GLU A 52 23.54 -8.06 -5.11
C GLU A 52 22.07 -7.68 -5.25
N ILE A 53 21.24 -8.56 -5.82
CA ILE A 53 19.80 -8.38 -5.90
C ILE A 53 19.21 -8.28 -4.49
N GLU A 54 19.61 -9.14 -3.55
CA GLU A 54 19.15 -9.06 -2.16
C GLU A 54 19.54 -7.72 -1.52
N VAL A 55 20.79 -7.28 -1.67
CA VAL A 55 21.26 -5.99 -1.15
C VAL A 55 20.47 -4.84 -1.76
N TYR A 56 20.22 -4.86 -3.06
CA TYR A 56 19.43 -3.87 -3.77
C TYR A 56 17.99 -3.82 -3.25
N LEU A 57 17.34 -4.98 -3.08
CA LEU A 57 15.96 -5.06 -2.59
C LEU A 57 15.84 -4.63 -1.13
N ARG A 58 16.84 -4.92 -0.28
CA ARG A 58 16.87 -4.45 1.11
C ARG A 58 17.06 -2.94 1.21
N ALA A 59 17.93 -2.35 0.37
CA ALA A 59 18.12 -0.91 0.32
C ALA A 59 16.85 -0.15 -0.08
N ARG A 60 15.95 -0.80 -0.81
CA ARG A 60 14.64 -0.26 -1.22
C ARG A 60 13.50 -0.60 -0.27
N ASN A 61 13.79 -1.32 0.82
CA ASN A 61 12.78 -1.90 1.71
C ASN A 61 11.82 -2.88 1.01
N ASP A 62 12.24 -3.48 -0.10
CA ASP A 62 11.49 -4.53 -0.78
C ASP A 62 11.62 -5.89 -0.05
N ILE A 63 12.60 -6.02 0.82
CA ILE A 63 12.78 -7.10 1.80
C ILE A 63 12.95 -6.44 3.17
N PRO A 64 12.01 -6.62 4.11
CA PRO A 64 12.11 -6.08 5.45
C PRO A 64 13.40 -6.52 6.17
N ALA A 65 13.98 -5.65 7.00
CA ALA A 65 15.28 -5.89 7.63
C ALA A 65 15.30 -7.14 8.54
N HIS A 66 14.13 -7.49 9.12
CA HIS A 66 13.97 -8.66 10.00
C HIS A 66 13.59 -9.95 9.26
N GLU A 67 13.19 -9.87 7.98
CA GLU A 67 12.74 -11.00 7.18
C GLU A 67 13.94 -11.82 6.67
N GLN A 68 13.97 -13.11 6.99
CA GLN A 68 15.03 -14.04 6.54
C GLN A 68 14.46 -15.26 5.79
N ALA A 69 13.20 -15.62 6.07
CA ALA A 69 12.67 -16.92 5.63
C ALA A 69 12.43 -17.02 4.13
N ASP A 70 11.98 -15.94 3.49
CA ASP A 70 11.51 -15.95 2.09
C ASP A 70 12.38 -15.13 1.13
N VAL A 71 13.54 -14.62 1.60
CA VAL A 71 14.49 -13.89 0.77
C VAL A 71 14.81 -14.60 -0.56
N PRO A 72 15.07 -15.93 -0.60
CA PRO A 72 15.30 -16.63 -1.87
C PRO A 72 14.11 -16.56 -2.84
N GLN A 73 12.87 -16.59 -2.31
CA GLN A 73 11.69 -16.50 -3.15
C GLN A 73 11.55 -15.11 -3.74
N VAL A 74 11.72 -14.04 -2.95
CA VAL A 74 11.61 -12.65 -3.40
C VAL A 74 12.69 -12.33 -4.43
N VAL A 75 13.93 -12.74 -4.17
CA VAL A 75 15.04 -12.62 -5.14
C VAL A 75 14.71 -13.35 -6.44
N SER A 76 14.15 -14.56 -6.36
CA SER A 76 13.74 -15.33 -7.55
C SER A 76 12.63 -14.66 -8.34
N GLU A 77 11.62 -14.09 -7.67
CA GLU A 77 10.52 -13.35 -8.30
C GLU A 77 11.06 -12.08 -8.98
N PHE A 78 11.95 -11.37 -8.33
CA PHE A 78 12.58 -10.18 -8.90
C PHE A 78 13.46 -10.50 -10.11
N LYS A 79 14.21 -11.60 -10.07
CA LYS A 79 15.00 -12.08 -11.23
C LYS A 79 14.09 -12.39 -12.43
N ALA A 80 12.98 -13.07 -12.20
CA ALA A 80 12.01 -13.37 -13.26
C ALA A 80 11.48 -12.09 -13.93
N ARG A 81 11.32 -11.01 -13.16
CA ARG A 81 11.00 -9.68 -13.70
C ARG A 81 12.13 -9.14 -14.59
N LEU A 82 13.37 -9.20 -14.13
CA LEU A 82 14.53 -8.70 -14.89
C LEU A 82 14.73 -9.44 -16.24
N GLU A 83 14.29 -10.69 -16.36
CA GLU A 83 14.40 -11.50 -17.58
C GLU A 83 13.46 -11.04 -18.70
N GLY A 84 12.37 -10.39 -18.39
CA GLY A 84 11.44 -9.99 -19.45
C GLY A 84 10.10 -9.45 -18.98
N PRO A 85 9.23 -9.09 -19.93
CA PRO A 85 7.87 -8.74 -19.60
C PRO A 85 7.22 -9.94 -18.92
N GLU A 86 6.58 -9.71 -17.81
CA GLU A 86 5.90 -10.76 -17.06
C GLU A 86 4.90 -11.47 -17.99
N LYS A 87 5.03 -12.77 -18.07
CA LYS A 87 4.00 -13.60 -18.67
C LYS A 87 2.74 -13.42 -17.86
N ALA A 88 1.63 -13.23 -18.52
CA ALA A 88 0.28 -13.02 -18.04
C ALA A 88 0.05 -13.14 -16.52
N PRO A 89 -0.78 -12.29 -15.91
CA PRO A 89 -0.97 -12.22 -14.46
C PRO A 89 -1.13 -13.60 -13.85
N LYS A 90 -0.49 -13.85 -12.69
CA LYS A 90 -0.58 -15.15 -11.99
C LYS A 90 -2.04 -15.57 -11.93
N ALA A 91 -2.34 -16.77 -12.44
CA ALA A 91 -3.71 -17.24 -12.61
C ALA A 91 -4.47 -17.20 -11.26
N GLY A 92 -5.65 -16.60 -11.29
CA GLY A 92 -6.54 -16.55 -10.13
C GLY A 92 -6.77 -15.14 -9.56
N TYR A 93 -5.81 -14.24 -9.66
CA TYR A 93 -6.00 -12.85 -9.21
C TYR A 93 -6.90 -12.07 -10.17
N ARG A 94 -7.82 -11.28 -9.61
CA ARG A 94 -8.75 -10.43 -10.37
C ARG A 94 -8.00 -9.30 -11.09
N SER A 95 -8.47 -8.93 -12.27
CA SER A 95 -8.05 -7.65 -12.89
C SER A 95 -8.75 -6.47 -12.22
N LEU A 96 -8.28 -5.23 -12.48
CA LEU A 96 -8.94 -4.03 -11.97
C LEU A 96 -10.41 -3.98 -12.40
N GLU A 97 -10.69 -4.21 -13.68
CA GLU A 97 -12.04 -4.20 -14.24
C GLU A 97 -12.94 -5.26 -13.57
N LYS A 98 -12.35 -6.42 -13.23
CA LYS A 98 -13.11 -7.48 -12.55
C LYS A 98 -13.45 -7.10 -11.11
N ILE A 99 -12.52 -6.47 -10.39
CA ILE A 99 -12.76 -5.94 -9.04
C ILE A 99 -13.88 -4.89 -9.07
N GLU A 100 -13.77 -3.91 -9.96
CA GLU A 100 -14.78 -2.86 -10.12
C GLU A 100 -16.15 -3.44 -10.49
N GLN A 101 -16.20 -4.40 -11.41
CA GLN A 101 -17.45 -5.06 -11.78
C GLN A 101 -18.09 -5.79 -10.59
N GLU A 102 -17.32 -6.52 -9.81
CA GLU A 102 -17.84 -7.23 -8.63
C GLU A 102 -18.32 -6.28 -7.53
N MET A 103 -17.67 -5.12 -7.35
CA MET A 103 -18.16 -4.07 -6.47
C MET A 103 -19.54 -3.51 -6.93
N HIS A 104 -19.68 -3.26 -8.23
CA HIS A 104 -20.95 -2.85 -8.81
C HIS A 104 -22.03 -3.91 -8.68
N ASP A 105 -21.69 -5.17 -8.97
CA ASP A 105 -22.64 -6.30 -8.85
C ASP A 105 -23.10 -6.48 -7.40
N LEU A 106 -22.20 -6.37 -6.42
CA LEU A 106 -22.54 -6.46 -5.00
C LEU A 106 -23.46 -5.33 -4.56
N ALA A 107 -23.19 -4.09 -4.97
CA ALA A 107 -24.06 -2.94 -4.68
C ALA A 107 -25.43 -3.06 -5.34
N GLN A 108 -25.49 -3.58 -6.57
CA GLN A 108 -26.75 -3.80 -7.27
C GLN A 108 -27.58 -4.93 -6.64
N ALA A 109 -26.91 -6.00 -6.18
CA ALA A 109 -27.58 -7.14 -5.55
C ALA A 109 -28.10 -6.83 -4.13
N HIS A 110 -27.43 -5.93 -3.40
CA HIS A 110 -27.70 -5.61 -2.00
C HIS A 110 -27.81 -4.10 -1.74
N PRO A 111 -28.73 -3.38 -2.43
CA PRO A 111 -28.82 -1.92 -2.35
C PRO A 111 -29.13 -1.40 -0.95
N ASP A 112 -29.78 -2.20 -0.10
CA ASP A 112 -30.09 -1.81 1.28
C ASP A 112 -28.85 -1.86 2.19
N HIS A 113 -27.83 -2.62 1.81
CA HIS A 113 -26.63 -2.85 2.61
C HIS A 113 -25.36 -2.25 2.03
N VAL A 114 -25.32 -1.96 0.73
CA VAL A 114 -24.14 -1.48 0.03
C VAL A 114 -24.46 -0.22 -0.77
N GLN A 115 -23.72 0.84 -0.50
CA GLN A 115 -23.68 2.05 -1.32
C GLN A 115 -22.29 2.16 -1.94
N LEU A 116 -22.19 2.12 -3.26
CA LEU A 116 -20.95 2.30 -4.00
C LEU A 116 -20.81 3.75 -4.44
N GLN A 117 -19.63 4.34 -4.22
CA GLN A 117 -19.34 5.70 -4.65
C GLN A 117 -17.89 5.87 -5.08
N SER A 118 -17.66 6.75 -6.04
CA SER A 118 -16.33 7.24 -6.38
C SER A 118 -15.94 8.33 -5.39
N ILE A 119 -14.84 8.14 -4.65
CA ILE A 119 -14.35 9.12 -3.67
C ILE A 119 -13.28 10.05 -4.25
N ALA A 120 -12.64 9.65 -5.35
CA ALA A 120 -11.71 10.48 -6.12
C ALA A 120 -11.63 10.04 -7.57
N LYS A 121 -11.03 10.92 -8.39
CA LYS A 121 -10.45 10.57 -9.69
C LYS A 121 -8.93 10.64 -9.58
N THR A 122 -8.25 9.60 -10.06
CA THR A 122 -6.80 9.57 -10.14
C THR A 122 -6.25 10.47 -11.24
N THR A 123 -4.95 10.58 -11.31
CA THR A 123 -4.26 11.37 -12.35
C THR A 123 -4.53 10.84 -13.77
N GLU A 124 -4.68 9.52 -13.95
CA GLU A 124 -5.07 8.93 -15.24
C GLU A 124 -6.59 8.87 -15.44
N GLY A 125 -7.38 9.42 -14.51
CA GLY A 125 -8.83 9.60 -14.62
C GLY A 125 -9.67 8.41 -14.17
N ARG A 126 -9.08 7.39 -13.55
CA ARG A 126 -9.80 6.25 -12.97
C ARG A 126 -10.51 6.65 -11.67
N ASP A 127 -11.59 5.98 -11.36
CA ASP A 127 -12.28 6.14 -10.08
C ASP A 127 -11.53 5.41 -8.96
N VAL A 128 -11.45 6.05 -7.79
CA VAL A 128 -11.18 5.36 -6.53
C VAL A 128 -12.52 5.02 -5.91
N TRP A 129 -12.89 3.74 -6.00
CA TRP A 129 -14.18 3.26 -5.55
C TRP A 129 -14.19 2.89 -4.07
N ALA A 130 -15.21 3.35 -3.34
CA ALA A 130 -15.48 2.98 -1.96
C ALA A 130 -16.87 2.37 -1.82
N MET A 131 -16.96 1.23 -1.15
CA MET A 131 -18.22 0.62 -0.72
C MET A 131 -18.50 1.02 0.73
N ARG A 132 -19.60 1.72 0.96
CA ARG A 132 -20.16 1.91 2.28
C ARG A 132 -21.10 0.76 2.58
N ILE A 133 -20.78 -0.04 3.61
CA ILE A 133 -21.48 -1.28 3.94
C ILE A 133 -21.99 -1.22 5.37
N THR A 134 -23.30 -1.37 5.55
CA THR A 134 -23.99 -1.35 6.86
C THR A 134 -25.39 -1.94 6.72
N SER A 135 -26.13 -2.15 7.80
CA SER A 135 -27.50 -2.69 7.73
C SER A 135 -28.53 -1.74 7.09
N ASP A 136 -28.22 -0.45 6.96
CA ASP A 136 -29.06 0.56 6.29
C ASP A 136 -28.13 1.55 5.54
N ALA A 137 -27.64 1.12 4.38
CA ALA A 137 -26.73 1.93 3.57
C ALA A 137 -27.44 3.08 2.82
N GLN A 138 -28.78 3.10 2.79
CA GLN A 138 -29.56 4.17 2.18
C GLN A 138 -29.74 5.38 3.10
N SER A 139 -29.49 5.21 4.40
CA SER A 139 -29.52 6.31 5.36
C SER A 139 -28.18 7.03 5.42
N ASP A 140 -28.15 8.34 5.22
CA ASP A 140 -26.96 9.17 5.41
C ASP A 140 -26.60 9.40 6.89
N THR A 141 -27.54 9.13 7.79
CA THR A 141 -27.34 9.31 9.23
C THR A 141 -27.04 7.97 9.89
N THR A 142 -25.95 7.93 10.64
CA THR A 142 -25.56 6.75 11.41
C THR A 142 -25.08 7.16 12.79
N ASN A 143 -25.43 6.35 13.78
CA ASN A 143 -24.84 6.41 15.12
C ASN A 143 -23.86 5.27 15.38
N LYS A 144 -23.51 4.54 14.32
CA LYS A 144 -22.57 3.43 14.36
C LYS A 144 -21.13 3.93 14.19
N PRO A 145 -20.15 3.30 14.84
CA PRO A 145 -18.75 3.57 14.55
C PRO A 145 -18.39 3.14 13.12
N GLY A 146 -17.63 4.00 12.45
CA GLY A 146 -17.09 3.71 11.13
C GLY A 146 -15.76 3.00 11.23
N VAL A 147 -15.55 2.00 10.36
CA VAL A 147 -14.27 1.34 10.12
C VAL A 147 -13.94 1.44 8.64
N VAL A 148 -12.78 2.01 8.32
CA VAL A 148 -12.25 2.05 6.95
C VAL A 148 -11.31 0.86 6.76
N ILE A 149 -11.43 0.17 5.64
CA ILE A 149 -10.59 -0.98 5.29
C ILE A 149 -10.08 -0.74 3.87
N THR A 150 -8.77 -0.57 3.74
CA THR A 150 -8.12 -0.25 2.48
C THR A 150 -7.22 -1.37 1.99
N GLY A 151 -7.03 -1.42 0.68
CA GLY A 151 -6.05 -2.27 0.03
C GLY A 151 -5.39 -1.55 -1.13
N THR A 152 -4.27 -2.06 -1.58
CA THR A 152 -3.59 -1.61 -2.79
C THR A 152 -3.13 -0.14 -2.75
N HIS A 153 -2.54 0.31 -1.64
CA HIS A 153 -1.71 1.52 -1.68
C HIS A 153 -0.52 1.30 -2.61
N HIS A 154 0.11 0.14 -2.50
CA HIS A 154 1.20 -0.25 -3.37
C HIS A 154 0.72 -1.23 -4.44
N ALA A 155 0.99 -0.86 -5.66
CA ALA A 155 0.45 -1.51 -6.84
C ALA A 155 0.84 -2.99 -7.03
N ARG A 156 2.01 -3.41 -6.52
CA ARG A 156 2.52 -4.78 -6.60
C ARG A 156 1.91 -5.76 -5.60
N GLU A 157 1.14 -5.28 -4.65
CA GLU A 157 0.58 -6.06 -3.53
C GLU A 157 -0.77 -6.67 -3.90
N TRP A 158 -0.75 -7.64 -4.81
CA TRP A 158 -1.96 -8.15 -5.47
C TRP A 158 -2.93 -8.91 -4.56
N MET A 159 -2.50 -9.30 -3.35
CA MET A 159 -3.38 -9.94 -2.37
C MET A 159 -4.35 -8.96 -1.72
N THR A 160 -3.94 -7.71 -1.56
CA THR A 160 -4.66 -6.75 -0.74
C THR A 160 -6.07 -6.43 -1.26
N PRO A 161 -6.29 -6.22 -2.57
CA PRO A 161 -7.64 -6.02 -3.09
C PRO A 161 -8.50 -7.28 -3.02
N GLU A 162 -7.88 -8.46 -3.13
CA GLU A 162 -8.60 -9.73 -3.02
C GLU A 162 -9.15 -9.94 -1.62
N VAL A 163 -8.33 -9.67 -0.57
CA VAL A 163 -8.74 -9.79 0.83
C VAL A 163 -9.89 -8.84 1.14
N THR A 164 -9.73 -7.57 0.80
CA THR A 164 -10.72 -6.53 1.12
C THR A 164 -12.04 -6.74 0.40
N LEU A 165 -12.01 -7.12 -0.88
CA LEU A 165 -13.24 -7.41 -1.63
C LEU A 165 -13.93 -8.68 -1.13
N GLN A 166 -13.19 -9.75 -0.89
CA GLN A 166 -13.76 -11.00 -0.36
C GLN A 166 -14.38 -10.79 1.03
N LEU A 167 -13.78 -9.97 1.89
CA LEU A 167 -14.36 -9.63 3.19
C LEU A 167 -15.71 -8.90 3.03
N ALA A 168 -15.81 -7.97 2.08
CA ALA A 168 -17.06 -7.29 1.77
C ALA A 168 -18.13 -8.29 1.29
N GLU A 169 -17.77 -9.17 0.35
CA GLU A 169 -18.66 -10.21 -0.17
C GLU A 169 -19.15 -11.15 0.93
N ASP A 170 -18.27 -11.62 1.81
CA ASP A 170 -18.61 -12.55 2.89
C ASP A 170 -19.57 -11.90 3.90
N LEU A 171 -19.36 -10.64 4.27
CA LEU A 171 -20.22 -9.92 5.20
C LEU A 171 -21.59 -9.62 4.60
N VAL A 172 -21.65 -9.14 3.37
CA VAL A 172 -22.91 -8.74 2.72
C VAL A 172 -23.76 -9.94 2.36
N ASN A 173 -23.17 -10.95 1.68
CA ASN A 173 -23.89 -12.17 1.33
C ASN A 173 -24.29 -13.00 2.57
N GLY A 174 -23.53 -12.85 3.66
CA GLY A 174 -23.82 -13.50 4.94
C GLY A 174 -24.91 -12.83 5.77
N TYR A 175 -25.36 -11.61 5.44
CA TYR A 175 -26.23 -10.81 6.32
C TYR A 175 -27.48 -11.56 6.78
N ASP A 176 -28.19 -12.24 5.91
CA ASP A 176 -29.43 -12.93 6.23
C ASP A 176 -29.22 -14.34 6.78
N SER A 177 -28.04 -14.94 6.61
CA SER A 177 -27.77 -16.34 6.91
C SER A 177 -26.72 -16.57 8.01
N ASN A 178 -25.87 -15.58 8.30
CA ASN A 178 -24.84 -15.64 9.31
C ASN A 178 -25.09 -14.58 10.40
N PRO A 179 -25.46 -15.00 11.63
CA PRO A 179 -25.75 -14.06 12.73
C PRO A 179 -24.59 -13.12 13.07
N ASP A 180 -23.34 -13.55 12.85
CA ASP A 180 -22.15 -12.72 13.12
C ASP A 180 -21.96 -11.63 12.05
N ALA A 181 -22.19 -11.96 10.78
CA ALA A 181 -22.16 -10.97 9.70
C ALA A 181 -23.27 -9.92 9.94
N LYS A 182 -24.48 -10.38 10.24
CA LYS A 182 -25.60 -9.49 10.59
C LYS A 182 -25.27 -8.59 11.77
N ARG A 183 -24.77 -9.13 12.87
CA ARG A 183 -24.41 -8.37 14.06
C ARG A 183 -23.40 -7.26 13.74
N ARG A 184 -22.38 -7.55 12.94
CA ARG A 184 -21.35 -6.56 12.55
C ARG A 184 -21.94 -5.43 11.73
N LEU A 185 -22.73 -5.73 10.71
CA LEU A 185 -23.36 -4.69 9.88
C LEU A 185 -24.47 -3.92 10.63
N ASP A 186 -25.08 -4.52 11.65
CA ASP A 186 -26.02 -3.83 12.54
C ASP A 186 -25.29 -2.88 13.52
N SER A 187 -24.04 -3.16 13.89
CA SER A 187 -23.29 -2.42 14.92
C SER A 187 -22.18 -1.50 14.39
N ALA A 188 -21.77 -1.64 13.15
CA ALA A 188 -20.73 -0.82 12.53
C ALA A 188 -21.11 -0.35 11.12
N GLU A 189 -20.44 0.71 10.66
CA GLU A 189 -20.44 1.18 9.28
C GLU A 189 -19.06 0.90 8.70
N LEU A 190 -18.98 0.10 7.64
CA LEU A 190 -17.72 -0.24 6.99
C LEU A 190 -17.55 0.58 5.71
N TRP A 191 -16.36 1.10 5.51
CA TRP A 191 -15.91 1.74 4.28
C TRP A 191 -14.80 0.88 3.68
N ILE A 192 -15.11 0.12 2.65
CA ILE A 192 -14.17 -0.81 2.02
C ILE A 192 -13.71 -0.25 0.68
N ILE A 193 -12.40 -0.02 0.56
CA ILE A 193 -11.73 0.51 -0.62
C ILE A 193 -10.69 -0.52 -1.10
N PRO A 194 -11.06 -1.48 -1.94
CA PRO A 194 -10.16 -2.56 -2.34
C PRO A 194 -8.92 -2.08 -3.09
N VAL A 195 -9.07 -1.02 -3.90
CA VAL A 195 -7.97 -0.49 -4.72
C VAL A 195 -7.87 1.02 -4.51
N VAL A 196 -7.00 1.44 -3.60
CA VAL A 196 -6.68 2.85 -3.38
C VAL A 196 -5.93 3.45 -4.58
N ASN A 197 -5.08 2.65 -5.22
CA ASN A 197 -4.18 3.03 -6.31
C ASN A 197 -4.53 2.32 -7.63
N PRO A 198 -5.65 2.65 -8.29
CA PRO A 198 -6.07 1.93 -9.50
C PRO A 198 -5.14 2.15 -10.69
N ASP A 199 -4.50 3.32 -10.81
CA ASP A 199 -3.54 3.59 -11.89
C ASP A 199 -2.29 2.73 -11.75
N GLY A 200 -1.69 2.71 -10.57
CA GLY A 200 -0.54 1.86 -10.28
C GLY A 200 -0.88 0.37 -10.39
N PHE A 201 -2.04 -0.04 -9.84
CA PHE A 201 -2.48 -1.43 -9.91
C PHE A 201 -2.64 -1.90 -11.35
N GLN A 202 -3.32 -1.12 -12.21
CA GLN A 202 -3.44 -1.44 -13.63
C GLN A 202 -2.06 -1.58 -14.28
N TYR A 203 -1.15 -0.63 -14.00
CA TYR A 203 0.20 -0.67 -14.54
C TYR A 203 0.99 -1.90 -14.04
N SER A 204 0.85 -2.25 -12.75
CA SER A 204 1.50 -3.45 -12.21
C SER A 204 0.98 -4.74 -12.83
N ARG A 205 -0.29 -4.76 -13.27
CA ARG A 205 -0.92 -5.92 -13.90
C ARG A 205 -0.57 -6.10 -15.38
N THR A 206 -0.19 -5.02 -16.06
CA THR A 206 -0.02 -5.05 -17.53
C THR A 206 1.40 -4.75 -18.00
N GLU A 207 2.17 -3.99 -17.20
CA GLU A 207 3.44 -3.44 -17.64
C GLU A 207 4.62 -3.84 -16.76
N ASP A 208 4.52 -3.63 -15.44
CA ASP A 208 5.59 -3.92 -14.49
C ASP A 208 5.02 -4.43 -13.15
N SER A 209 5.02 -5.73 -12.95
CA SER A 209 4.44 -6.38 -11.76
C SER A 209 5.04 -5.95 -10.43
N TRP A 210 6.25 -5.37 -10.45
CA TRP A 210 6.93 -4.84 -9.28
C TRP A 210 6.69 -3.35 -9.04
N TRP A 211 5.87 -2.72 -9.88
CA TRP A 211 5.53 -1.32 -9.70
C TRP A 211 4.82 -1.06 -8.37
N ARG A 212 5.37 -0.16 -7.55
CA ARG A 212 4.87 0.17 -6.21
C ARG A 212 3.96 1.39 -6.19
N LYS A 213 4.41 2.48 -6.82
CA LYS A 213 3.85 3.83 -6.72
C LYS A 213 2.53 3.99 -7.50
N ASN A 214 1.87 5.14 -7.37
CA ASN A 214 0.82 5.52 -8.32
C ASN A 214 1.40 5.90 -9.70
N ARG A 215 0.64 6.63 -10.54
CA ARG A 215 1.08 7.00 -11.88
C ARG A 215 1.10 8.51 -12.13
N THR A 216 1.12 9.31 -11.07
CA THR A 216 1.25 10.77 -11.20
C THR A 216 2.54 11.12 -11.96
N PRO A 217 2.46 11.88 -13.07
CA PRO A 217 3.66 12.35 -13.75
C PRO A 217 4.44 13.31 -12.86
N VAL A 218 5.69 13.00 -12.60
CA VAL A 218 6.60 13.89 -11.88
C VAL A 218 7.37 14.69 -12.93
N THR A 219 6.93 15.93 -13.18
CA THR A 219 7.62 16.83 -14.12
C THR A 219 8.72 17.58 -13.39
N GLY A 220 9.91 17.56 -13.98
CA GLY A 220 11.19 18.02 -13.47
C GLY A 220 11.14 19.22 -12.54
N ASP A 221 11.57 19.07 -11.39
CA ASP A 221 11.65 19.73 -10.09
C ASP A 221 10.45 19.49 -9.13
N GLY A 222 9.66 18.46 -9.33
CA GLY A 222 8.74 17.97 -8.27
C GLY A 222 9.45 17.73 -6.94
N THR A 223 10.76 17.80 -6.95
CA THR A 223 11.61 17.89 -5.77
C THR A 223 11.73 19.37 -5.38
N GLN A 224 11.63 19.65 -4.12
CA GLN A 224 12.06 20.95 -3.60
C GLN A 224 13.60 21.04 -3.53
N CYS A 225 14.29 20.24 -4.38
CA CYS A 225 15.74 20.12 -4.38
C CYS A 225 16.40 21.12 -5.33
N PRO A 226 17.23 22.06 -4.82
CA PRO A 226 17.86 23.08 -5.64
C PRO A 226 18.86 22.55 -6.70
N ASP A 227 19.35 21.32 -6.52
CA ASP A 227 20.40 20.73 -7.35
C ASP A 227 19.87 19.82 -8.46
N ASP A 228 18.55 19.57 -8.53
CA ASP A 228 17.95 18.78 -9.60
C ASP A 228 18.00 19.55 -10.91
N LYS A 229 18.67 18.97 -11.88
CA LYS A 229 18.74 19.55 -13.22
C LYS A 229 17.38 19.41 -13.91
N PRO A 230 16.75 20.51 -14.32
CA PRO A 230 15.54 20.43 -15.10
C PRO A 230 15.80 19.67 -16.40
N GLY A 231 15.08 18.62 -16.66
CA GLY A 231 14.89 18.15 -18.02
C GLY A 231 15.21 16.71 -18.38
N ASP A 232 15.79 15.87 -17.51
CA ASP A 232 16.32 14.60 -17.98
C ASP A 232 15.58 13.33 -17.53
N VAL A 233 14.60 13.37 -16.63
CA VAL A 233 13.87 12.16 -16.22
C VAL A 233 12.38 12.44 -16.14
N GLN A 234 11.62 11.82 -17.02
CA GLN A 234 10.19 11.68 -16.88
C GLN A 234 9.96 10.56 -15.84
N ALA A 235 10.11 10.90 -14.55
CA ALA A 235 9.78 10.00 -13.48
C ALA A 235 8.25 9.94 -13.31
N TYR A 236 7.75 8.79 -12.89
CA TYR A 236 6.34 8.58 -12.61
C TYR A 236 6.15 8.07 -11.20
N GLY A 237 5.07 8.54 -10.59
CA GLY A 237 4.51 7.98 -9.40
C GLY A 237 5.07 8.52 -8.09
N VAL A 238 4.17 8.58 -7.13
CA VAL A 238 4.39 8.89 -5.73
C VAL A 238 4.03 7.65 -4.92
N ASP A 239 4.80 7.34 -3.87
CA ASP A 239 4.44 6.34 -2.88
C ASP A 239 3.30 6.88 -2.02
N LEU A 240 2.09 6.34 -2.21
CA LEU A 240 0.90 6.81 -1.51
C LEU A 240 1.04 6.65 0.01
N ASN A 241 1.73 5.60 0.47
CA ASN A 241 1.97 5.38 1.90
C ASN A 241 3.22 6.13 2.43
N ARG A 242 3.63 7.19 1.73
CA ARG A 242 4.59 8.21 2.15
C ARG A 242 4.05 9.62 1.93
N ASN A 243 2.80 9.75 1.44
CA ASN A 243 2.21 11.04 1.05
C ASN A 243 1.17 11.58 2.04
N TYR A 244 0.87 10.87 3.12
CA TYR A 244 -0.18 11.26 4.07
C TYR A 244 0.18 12.52 4.87
N TRP A 245 -0.68 13.53 4.77
CA TRP A 245 -0.65 14.73 5.57
C TRP A 245 -2.04 15.39 5.60
N ASP A 246 -2.50 15.78 6.78
CA ASP A 246 -3.85 16.33 7.00
C ASP A 246 -3.93 17.87 6.84
N GLY A 247 -2.86 18.50 6.37
CA GLY A 247 -2.79 19.94 6.18
C GLY A 247 -2.48 20.76 7.45
N LYS A 248 -2.38 20.12 8.62
CA LYS A 248 -2.09 20.81 9.87
C LYS A 248 -0.58 21.01 10.06
N PRO A 249 -0.10 22.26 10.27
CA PRO A 249 1.33 22.52 10.44
C PRO A 249 1.98 21.71 11.59
N GLU A 250 1.26 21.50 12.69
CA GLU A 250 1.72 20.70 13.83
C GLU A 250 1.90 19.22 13.53
N HIS A 251 1.28 18.71 12.45
CA HIS A 251 1.39 17.34 11.97
C HIS A 251 2.45 17.18 10.88
N MET A 252 3.16 18.25 10.49
CA MET A 252 4.27 18.14 9.52
C MET A 252 5.36 17.17 10.02
N LYS A 253 5.56 17.06 11.33
CA LYS A 253 6.46 16.09 11.96
C LYS A 253 6.14 14.62 11.65
N TYR A 254 4.92 14.32 11.23
CA TYR A 254 4.49 12.99 10.79
C TYR A 254 4.82 12.73 9.33
N PHE A 255 5.02 13.80 8.57
CA PHE A 255 5.40 13.74 7.16
C PHE A 255 6.91 13.85 6.95
N ARG A 256 7.61 14.61 7.82
CA ARG A 256 9.03 14.90 7.73
C ARG A 256 9.62 15.11 9.13
N ALA A 257 10.83 14.60 9.36
CA ALA A 257 11.50 14.79 10.65
C ALA A 257 11.83 16.26 10.94
N ASP A 258 11.84 16.63 12.22
CA ASP A 258 12.20 17.98 12.63
C ASP A 258 13.65 18.33 12.25
N GLY A 259 13.84 19.52 11.69
CA GLY A 259 15.15 20.01 11.27
C GLY A 259 15.62 19.53 9.91
N ASP A 260 14.79 18.76 9.26
CA ASP A 260 15.04 18.16 8.00
C ASP A 260 14.69 19.07 6.84
N THR A 261 15.57 19.15 5.86
CA THR A 261 15.40 19.96 4.67
C THR A 261 15.03 19.12 3.47
N PRO A 262 14.25 19.63 2.53
CA PRO A 262 14.11 18.99 1.23
C PRO A 262 15.50 18.62 0.72
N CYS A 263 15.66 17.37 0.19
CA CYS A 263 16.91 16.91 -0.41
C CYS A 263 18.02 16.41 0.53
N SER A 264 17.77 16.26 1.81
CA SER A 264 18.66 15.41 2.61
C SER A 264 18.55 13.96 2.14
N THR A 265 19.64 13.22 2.18
CA THR A 265 19.68 11.81 1.77
C THR A 265 18.90 10.96 2.78
N TRP A 266 17.69 10.57 2.41
CA TRP A 266 16.66 10.02 3.29
C TRP A 266 16.51 8.52 3.23
N ASP A 267 17.49 7.80 2.77
CA ASP A 267 17.46 6.34 2.68
C ASP A 267 17.29 5.66 4.07
N ASP A 268 17.55 6.42 5.15
CA ASP A 268 17.48 5.88 6.52
C ASP A 268 16.08 5.94 7.17
N VAL A 269 15.11 6.62 6.56
CA VAL A 269 13.78 6.84 7.17
C VAL A 269 12.61 6.33 6.33
N GLY A 270 12.88 5.43 5.41
CA GLY A 270 11.85 4.77 4.60
C GLY A 270 11.02 5.69 3.69
N ALA A 271 11.44 6.95 3.49
CA ALA A 271 10.82 7.90 2.58
C ALA A 271 11.90 8.66 1.81
N SER A 272 11.64 9.03 0.56
CA SER A 272 12.64 9.68 -0.31
C SER A 272 12.07 10.93 -0.97
N ASP A 273 12.94 11.91 -1.19
CA ASP A 273 12.67 13.08 -2.05
C ASP A 273 13.16 12.85 -3.49
N ASP A 274 13.80 11.71 -3.80
CA ASP A 274 14.19 11.34 -5.16
C ASP A 274 12.99 10.76 -5.94
N PRO A 275 12.55 11.39 -7.04
CA PRO A 275 11.44 10.91 -7.86
C PRO A 275 11.64 9.49 -8.43
N ASN A 276 12.89 9.04 -8.54
CA ASN A 276 13.21 7.71 -9.04
C ASN A 276 13.11 6.62 -7.94
N SER A 277 13.07 7.02 -6.68
CA SER A 277 12.89 6.10 -5.56
C SER A 277 11.49 5.50 -5.53
N ASP A 278 11.39 4.24 -5.12
CA ASP A 278 10.10 3.57 -4.87
C ASP A 278 9.35 4.19 -3.68
N THR A 279 10.08 4.83 -2.75
CA THR A 279 9.52 5.50 -1.58
C THR A 279 9.42 7.02 -1.74
N PHE A 280 9.37 7.51 -2.99
CA PHE A 280 9.22 8.94 -3.27
C PHE A 280 7.90 9.46 -2.70
N ARG A 281 8.00 10.42 -1.77
CA ARG A 281 6.84 10.92 -1.02
C ARG A 281 6.03 12.02 -1.74
N GLY A 282 6.57 12.69 -2.76
CA GLY A 282 5.90 13.79 -3.45
C GLY A 282 5.59 14.98 -2.56
N MET A 283 4.61 15.79 -2.95
CA MET A 283 4.10 16.91 -2.18
C MET A 283 3.14 16.44 -1.09
N PRO A 284 3.25 16.93 0.17
CA PRO A 284 2.44 16.47 1.30
C PRO A 284 0.93 16.46 1.01
N GLY A 285 0.29 15.29 1.06
CA GLY A 285 -1.15 15.11 0.94
C GLY A 285 -1.75 15.56 -0.39
N LYS A 286 -0.96 15.61 -1.47
CA LYS A 286 -1.42 16.13 -2.77
C LYS A 286 -1.88 15.06 -3.74
N GLU A 287 -1.56 13.80 -3.48
CA GLU A 287 -2.07 12.72 -4.32
C GLU A 287 -3.59 12.59 -4.13
N PRO A 288 -4.36 12.56 -5.22
CA PRO A 288 -5.82 12.56 -5.14
C PRO A 288 -6.37 11.38 -4.35
N GLU A 289 -5.70 10.25 -4.41
CA GLU A 289 -6.04 9.02 -3.68
C GLU A 289 -5.92 9.24 -2.15
N VAL A 290 -4.81 9.80 -1.71
CA VAL A 290 -4.55 10.12 -0.29
C VAL A 290 -5.49 11.22 0.19
N ALA A 291 -5.63 12.29 -0.59
CA ALA A 291 -6.52 13.39 -0.25
C ALA A 291 -7.98 12.92 -0.06
N ALA A 292 -8.43 11.94 -0.87
CA ALA A 292 -9.77 11.36 -0.74
C ALA A 292 -9.96 10.59 0.56
N LEU A 293 -8.97 9.78 0.97
CA LEU A 293 -9.03 9.04 2.23
C LEU A 293 -9.02 10.00 3.44
N MET A 294 -8.16 11.01 3.43
CA MET A 294 -8.14 12.04 4.46
C MET A 294 -9.44 12.84 4.51
N ASN A 295 -10.06 13.14 3.34
CA ASN A 295 -11.36 13.80 3.28
C ASN A 295 -12.50 12.92 3.77
N LEU A 296 -12.42 11.61 3.54
CA LEU A 296 -13.42 10.65 4.08
C LEU A 296 -13.46 10.71 5.60
N GLU A 297 -12.32 10.74 6.29
CA GLU A 297 -12.24 10.91 7.74
C GLU A 297 -12.85 12.23 8.20
N TYR A 298 -12.56 13.31 7.49
CA TYR A 298 -13.11 14.62 7.81
C TYR A 298 -14.62 14.69 7.63
N THR A 299 -15.15 14.11 6.56
CA THR A 299 -16.57 14.14 6.23
C THR A 299 -17.39 13.08 6.96
N ARG A 300 -16.75 12.05 7.52
CA ARG A 300 -17.34 10.94 8.27
C ARG A 300 -16.78 10.89 9.70
N PRO A 301 -17.15 11.84 10.56
CA PRO A 301 -16.62 11.95 11.92
C PRO A 301 -17.02 10.80 12.86
N ASN A 302 -17.80 9.83 12.38
CA ASN A 302 -18.06 8.56 13.05
C ASN A 302 -16.97 7.52 12.85
N ILE A 303 -16.01 7.72 11.96
CA ILE A 303 -14.86 6.81 11.76
C ILE A 303 -14.04 6.76 13.05
N ARG A 304 -13.77 5.53 13.51
CA ARG A 304 -13.03 5.21 14.74
C ARG A 304 -11.91 4.20 14.53
N GLY A 305 -11.94 3.50 13.41
CA GLY A 305 -10.94 2.49 13.09
C GLY A 305 -10.55 2.48 11.65
N ILE A 306 -9.29 2.15 11.37
CA ILE A 306 -8.76 1.95 10.02
C ILE A 306 -7.89 0.70 10.00
N LEU A 307 -8.10 -0.15 9.00
CA LEU A 307 -7.23 -1.27 8.65
C LEU A 307 -6.63 -1.00 7.27
N ASP A 308 -5.33 -0.93 7.21
CA ASP A 308 -4.59 -0.72 5.98
C ASP A 308 -3.87 -2.00 5.58
N HIS A 309 -4.31 -2.63 4.48
CA HIS A 309 -3.79 -3.91 4.04
C HIS A 309 -2.62 -3.71 3.09
N HIS A 310 -1.50 -4.29 3.50
CA HIS A 310 -0.25 -4.33 2.76
C HIS A 310 0.26 -5.76 2.60
N SER A 311 1.26 -5.96 1.82
CA SER A 311 2.10 -7.13 1.77
C SER A 311 3.56 -6.70 1.53
N TYR A 312 4.52 -7.44 2.12
CA TYR A 312 4.37 -8.65 2.91
C TYR A 312 5.21 -8.55 4.20
N GLY A 313 4.95 -9.42 5.17
CA GLY A 313 5.74 -9.44 6.42
C GLY A 313 5.16 -10.33 7.51
N GLY A 314 3.91 -10.78 7.38
CA GLY A 314 3.25 -11.56 8.44
C GLY A 314 3.10 -10.77 9.74
N SER A 315 2.80 -9.47 9.66
CA SER A 315 2.81 -8.54 10.80
C SER A 315 1.51 -7.78 10.96
N LEU A 316 1.19 -7.48 12.23
CA LEU A 316 0.16 -6.53 12.67
C LEU A 316 0.89 -5.32 13.25
N LEU A 317 0.97 -4.23 12.49
CA LEU A 317 1.75 -3.06 12.85
C LEU A 317 0.86 -1.98 13.46
N ARG A 318 1.23 -1.49 14.65
CA ARG A 318 0.59 -0.35 15.28
C ARG A 318 1.46 0.92 15.18
N PRO A 319 0.89 2.13 15.29
CA PRO A 319 1.64 3.37 15.37
C PRO A 319 2.58 3.41 16.59
N TRP A 320 3.60 4.25 16.55
CA TRP A 320 3.96 5.18 15.49
C TRP A 320 4.95 4.55 14.51
N GLY A 321 4.90 4.97 13.24
CA GLY A 321 5.90 4.59 12.25
C GLY A 321 7.16 5.45 12.29
N HIS A 322 7.12 6.66 12.84
CA HIS A 322 8.22 7.64 12.79
C HIS A 322 9.04 7.75 14.09
N THR A 323 8.59 7.16 15.19
CA THR A 323 9.23 7.28 16.51
C THR A 323 8.97 6.04 17.36
N GLU A 324 9.92 5.69 18.24
CA GLU A 324 9.76 4.63 19.25
C GLU A 324 8.85 5.05 20.43
N GLU A 325 8.44 6.31 20.51
CA GLU A 325 7.49 6.73 21.53
C GLU A 325 6.18 5.96 21.39
N LEU A 326 5.60 5.59 22.52
CA LEU A 326 4.32 4.87 22.51
C LEU A 326 3.16 5.85 22.32
N PRO A 327 2.15 5.50 21.53
CA PRO A 327 0.94 6.30 21.44
C PRO A 327 0.21 6.34 22.80
N ALA A 328 -0.46 7.45 23.09
CA ALA A 328 -1.15 7.65 24.39
C ALA A 328 -2.19 6.55 24.68
N ASN A 329 -2.75 5.94 23.66
CA ASN A 329 -3.74 4.87 23.72
C ASN A 329 -3.13 3.47 23.49
N VAL A 330 -1.83 3.28 23.82
CA VAL A 330 -1.14 2.00 23.59
C VAL A 330 -1.84 0.81 24.25
N ALA A 331 -2.45 0.98 25.41
CA ALA A 331 -3.19 -0.09 26.09
C ALA A 331 -4.38 -0.60 25.24
N ASP A 332 -5.04 0.28 24.52
CA ASP A 332 -6.11 -0.09 23.58
C ASP A 332 -5.54 -0.88 22.39
N TYR A 333 -4.37 -0.47 21.88
CA TYR A 333 -3.67 -1.19 20.82
C TYR A 333 -3.25 -2.59 21.25
N ASP A 334 -2.72 -2.73 22.48
CA ASP A 334 -2.30 -4.03 23.01
C ASP A 334 -3.52 -4.96 23.22
N GLU A 335 -4.66 -4.42 23.66
CA GLU A 335 -5.89 -5.19 23.78
C GLU A 335 -6.40 -5.69 22.43
N VAL A 336 -6.54 -4.78 21.45
CA VAL A 336 -7.07 -5.16 20.15
C VAL A 336 -6.09 -6.03 19.36
N GLY A 337 -4.77 -5.75 19.42
CA GLY A 337 -3.74 -6.59 18.82
C GLY A 337 -3.76 -8.03 19.36
N ALA A 338 -3.96 -8.18 20.68
CA ALA A 338 -4.13 -9.50 21.27
C ALA A 338 -5.40 -10.22 20.78
N ARG A 339 -6.52 -9.50 20.60
CA ARG A 339 -7.76 -10.07 20.04
C ARG A 339 -7.58 -10.50 18.58
N MET A 340 -6.91 -9.68 17.75
CA MET A 340 -6.61 -9.98 16.37
C MET A 340 -5.73 -11.25 16.25
N LYS A 341 -4.64 -11.33 17.03
CA LYS A 341 -3.79 -12.53 17.08
C LYS A 341 -4.55 -13.77 17.54
N ALA A 342 -5.39 -13.65 18.56
CA ALA A 342 -6.19 -14.77 19.05
C ALA A 342 -7.17 -15.29 17.99
N ALA A 343 -7.73 -14.39 17.16
CA ALA A 343 -8.62 -14.76 16.06
C ALA A 343 -7.89 -15.49 14.92
N GLN A 344 -6.65 -15.13 14.62
CA GLN A 344 -5.81 -15.82 13.64
C GLN A 344 -5.40 -17.24 14.11
N GLY A 345 -5.27 -17.44 15.40
CA GLY A 345 -4.95 -18.73 15.99
C GLY A 345 -3.46 -19.00 16.09
N LYS A 346 -3.03 -20.23 15.74
CA LYS A 346 -1.67 -20.72 16.04
C LYS A 346 -0.59 -20.08 15.15
N ASP A 347 -0.93 -19.71 13.92
CA ASP A 347 -0.03 -19.11 12.94
C ASP A 347 -0.26 -17.58 12.85
N ALA A 348 -0.60 -16.96 14.01
CA ALA A 348 -0.88 -15.54 14.12
C ALA A 348 0.33 -14.70 13.75
N TYR A 349 0.06 -13.61 13.05
CA TYR A 349 1.04 -12.61 12.66
C TYR A 349 1.73 -11.98 13.87
N ASP A 350 2.95 -11.51 13.66
CA ASP A 350 3.66 -10.83 14.72
C ASP A 350 3.05 -9.44 15.00
N TYR A 351 2.93 -9.07 16.27
CA TYR A 351 2.35 -7.79 16.67
C TYR A 351 3.41 -6.91 17.31
N HIS A 352 3.68 -5.78 16.68
CA HIS A 352 4.67 -4.82 17.19
C HIS A 352 4.42 -3.39 16.67
N GLN A 353 5.24 -2.46 17.11
CA GLN A 353 5.21 -1.09 16.64
C GLN A 353 5.95 -0.95 15.31
N SER A 354 5.34 -0.28 14.34
CA SER A 354 5.82 -0.16 12.97
C SER A 354 7.25 0.39 12.85
N VAL A 355 7.63 1.36 13.67
CA VAL A 355 8.99 1.93 13.67
C VAL A 355 10.09 0.91 13.97
N LEU A 356 9.75 -0.23 14.61
CA LEU A 356 10.73 -1.27 14.93
C LEU A 356 11.20 -2.06 13.69
N ASP A 357 10.42 -2.03 12.61
CA ASP A 357 10.86 -2.55 11.31
C ASP A 357 11.83 -1.57 10.66
N TYR A 358 11.38 -0.35 10.48
CA TYR A 358 12.17 0.81 10.04
C TYR A 358 11.34 2.09 10.22
N PRO A 359 11.97 3.26 10.47
CA PRO A 359 11.24 4.51 10.57
C PRO A 359 10.53 4.87 9.26
N THR A 360 9.26 5.32 9.37
CA THR A 360 8.47 5.78 8.23
C THR A 360 7.87 7.14 8.48
N TYR A 361 7.89 8.01 7.47
CA TYR A 361 7.24 9.33 7.48
C TYR A 361 6.22 9.41 6.35
N GLY A 362 5.11 10.13 6.59
CA GLY A 362 4.04 10.28 5.62
C GLY A 362 3.22 9.00 5.42
N SER A 363 3.30 8.07 6.35
CA SER A 363 2.52 6.83 6.32
C SER A 363 1.08 7.03 6.80
N SER A 364 0.16 6.22 6.30
CA SER A 364 -1.25 6.19 6.67
C SER A 364 -1.42 6.01 8.18
N GLU A 365 -0.73 5.03 8.75
CA GLU A 365 -0.82 4.70 10.17
C GLU A 365 -0.48 5.88 11.08
N THR A 366 0.58 6.62 10.75
CA THR A 366 1.02 7.78 11.54
C THR A 366 0.05 8.95 11.42
N ALA A 367 -0.45 9.22 10.21
CA ALA A 367 -1.40 10.30 9.97
C ALA A 367 -2.75 10.05 10.67
N HIS A 368 -3.29 8.84 10.56
CA HIS A 368 -4.56 8.47 11.18
C HIS A 368 -4.48 8.51 12.71
N GLN A 369 -3.39 7.99 13.29
CA GLN A 369 -3.15 8.11 14.74
C GLN A 369 -3.00 9.58 15.17
N GLY A 370 -2.36 10.43 14.36
CA GLY A 370 -2.26 11.86 14.58
C GLY A 370 -3.64 12.55 14.65
N ASN A 371 -4.63 12.01 13.95
CA ASN A 371 -6.04 12.43 13.99
C ASN A 371 -6.85 11.74 15.10
N GLY A 372 -6.22 10.89 15.92
CA GLY A 372 -6.88 10.20 17.02
C GLY A 372 -7.73 9.00 16.58
N ILE A 373 -7.51 8.47 15.37
CA ILE A 373 -8.20 7.29 14.85
C ILE A 373 -7.32 6.07 15.07
N MET A 374 -7.88 5.03 15.70
CA MET A 374 -7.18 3.76 15.89
C MET A 374 -6.96 3.08 14.55
N ASN A 375 -5.74 2.64 14.29
CA ASN A 375 -5.43 2.01 13.02
C ASN A 375 -4.36 0.92 13.14
N PHE A 376 -4.39 -0.02 12.20
CA PHE A 376 -3.35 -1.02 12.03
C PHE A 376 -2.96 -1.11 10.56
N THR A 377 -1.67 -1.31 10.32
CA THR A 377 -1.19 -1.83 9.04
C THR A 377 -1.03 -3.35 9.17
N ILE A 378 -1.60 -4.09 8.23
CA ILE A 378 -1.50 -5.55 8.18
C ILE A 378 -0.59 -5.91 7.00
N GLU A 379 0.63 -6.34 7.30
CA GLU A 379 1.57 -6.87 6.31
C GLU A 379 1.30 -8.36 6.11
N MET A 380 0.49 -8.70 5.10
CA MET A 380 -0.01 -10.06 4.94
C MET A 380 0.93 -10.96 4.14
N GLY A 381 1.05 -12.22 4.59
CA GLY A 381 1.78 -13.25 3.87
C GLY A 381 3.28 -13.02 3.82
N THR A 382 3.95 -13.69 2.88
CA THR A 382 5.40 -13.81 2.79
C THR A 382 5.98 -13.43 1.41
N SER A 383 5.14 -12.93 0.50
CA SER A 383 5.55 -12.38 -0.80
C SER A 383 4.46 -11.45 -1.34
N PHE A 384 4.81 -10.55 -2.26
CA PHE A 384 3.85 -9.62 -2.86
C PHE A 384 2.75 -10.33 -3.66
N GLN A 385 3.10 -11.43 -4.32
CA GLN A 385 2.25 -12.11 -5.29
C GLN A 385 2.35 -13.64 -5.14
N PRO A 386 1.93 -14.21 -3.99
CA PRO A 386 1.95 -15.66 -3.81
C PRO A 386 1.01 -16.36 -4.80
N SER A 387 1.08 -17.70 -4.84
CA SER A 387 0.08 -18.45 -5.61
C SER A 387 -1.34 -18.20 -5.09
N TYR A 388 -2.34 -18.21 -5.96
CA TYR A 388 -3.74 -18.01 -5.53
C TYR A 388 -4.23 -19.08 -4.54
N SER A 389 -3.63 -20.25 -4.53
CA SER A 389 -3.90 -21.28 -3.50
C SER A 389 -3.37 -20.86 -2.12
N THR A 390 -2.20 -20.23 -2.06
CA THR A 390 -1.60 -19.66 -0.84
C THR A 390 -2.44 -18.48 -0.35
N PHE A 391 -2.89 -17.60 -1.26
CA PHE A 391 -3.80 -16.51 -0.93
C PHE A 391 -5.02 -16.95 -0.13
N LYS A 392 -5.67 -18.07 -0.49
CA LYS A 392 -6.85 -18.57 0.23
C LYS A 392 -6.58 -18.90 1.70
N THR A 393 -5.36 -19.33 2.02
CA THR A 393 -4.96 -19.56 3.42
C THR A 393 -4.73 -18.22 4.13
N ILE A 394 -4.01 -17.30 3.47
CA ILE A 394 -3.74 -15.96 3.98
C ILE A 394 -5.06 -15.20 4.24
N TYR A 395 -6.02 -15.27 3.31
CA TYR A 395 -7.33 -14.64 3.48
C TYR A 395 -8.03 -15.05 4.77
N LYS A 396 -8.03 -16.34 5.10
CA LYS A 396 -8.66 -16.83 6.33
C LYS A 396 -8.04 -16.20 7.58
N ASP A 397 -6.73 -16.08 7.62
CA ASP A 397 -6.02 -15.55 8.78
C ASP A 397 -6.22 -14.03 8.89
N VAL A 398 -6.08 -13.31 7.78
CA VAL A 398 -6.27 -11.85 7.74
C VAL A 398 -7.72 -11.47 8.03
N SER A 399 -8.69 -12.08 7.38
CA SER A 399 -10.11 -11.77 7.61
C SER A 399 -10.54 -12.04 9.06
N SER A 400 -9.94 -13.04 9.72
CA SER A 400 -10.19 -13.28 11.15
C SER A 400 -9.71 -12.12 12.02
N ALA A 401 -8.56 -11.54 11.72
CA ALA A 401 -8.04 -10.35 12.40
C ALA A 401 -8.91 -9.11 12.11
N ASP A 402 -9.32 -8.92 10.86
CA ASP A 402 -10.20 -7.82 10.45
C ASP A 402 -11.53 -7.83 11.21
N LEU A 403 -12.15 -9.02 11.29
CA LEU A 403 -13.41 -9.20 12.00
C LEU A 403 -13.27 -8.94 13.51
N ALA A 404 -12.14 -9.33 14.11
CA ALA A 404 -11.85 -9.03 15.51
C ALA A 404 -11.66 -7.52 15.76
N PHE A 405 -11.02 -6.81 14.84
CA PHE A 405 -10.88 -5.37 14.89
C PHE A 405 -12.24 -4.65 14.75
N ILE A 406 -13.07 -5.05 13.77
CA ILE A 406 -14.42 -4.51 13.60
C ILE A 406 -15.25 -4.69 14.88
N ASP A 407 -15.21 -5.89 15.46
CA ASP A 407 -15.94 -6.20 16.70
C ASP A 407 -15.44 -5.32 17.86
N TYR A 408 -14.12 -5.12 18.01
CA TYR A 408 -13.55 -4.25 19.02
C TYR A 408 -14.01 -2.79 18.87
N ILE A 409 -13.99 -2.24 17.67
CA ILE A 409 -14.43 -0.86 17.41
C ILE A 409 -15.92 -0.70 17.72
N ALA A 410 -16.74 -1.67 17.32
CA ALA A 410 -18.18 -1.66 17.61
C ALA A 410 -18.47 -1.73 19.11
N GLU A 411 -17.74 -2.56 19.85
CA GLU A 411 -17.85 -2.68 21.32
C GLU A 411 -17.40 -1.42 22.05
N LYS A 412 -16.29 -0.83 21.61
CA LYS A 412 -15.69 0.35 22.25
C LYS A 412 -16.53 1.62 22.02
N TYR A 413 -17.18 1.74 20.88
CA TYR A 413 -17.93 2.92 20.46
C TYR A 413 -19.38 2.60 20.10
N PRO A 414 -20.18 1.99 20.99
CA PRO A 414 -21.50 1.43 20.63
C PRO A 414 -22.55 2.48 20.23
N ASN A 415 -22.34 3.74 20.58
CA ASN A 415 -23.24 4.84 20.25
C ASN A 415 -22.43 6.10 19.98
N ILE A 416 -22.27 6.44 18.72
CA ILE A 416 -21.66 7.72 18.34
C ILE A 416 -22.78 8.74 18.14
N PRO A 417 -22.69 9.93 18.76
CA PRO A 417 -23.64 10.99 18.45
C PRO A 417 -23.66 11.26 16.95
N THR A 418 -24.84 11.35 16.37
CA THR A 418 -24.96 11.74 14.95
C THR A 418 -24.21 13.06 14.76
N PRO A 419 -23.18 13.12 13.90
CA PRO A 419 -22.44 14.34 13.70
C PRO A 419 -23.35 15.44 13.18
N ALA A 420 -23.09 16.68 13.60
CA ALA A 420 -23.66 17.82 12.88
C ALA A 420 -23.15 17.78 11.42
N PRO A 421 -23.96 18.20 10.45
CA PRO A 421 -23.52 18.26 9.06
C PRO A 421 -22.19 19.00 8.99
N ALA A 422 -21.24 18.40 8.26
CA ALA A 422 -19.89 18.97 8.09
C ALA A 422 -20.00 20.42 7.59
N PRO A 423 -19.20 21.35 8.12
CA PRO A 423 -19.08 22.67 7.50
C PRO A 423 -18.61 22.47 6.05
N GLU A 424 -19.10 23.33 5.15
CA GLU A 424 -18.62 23.31 3.76
C GLU A 424 -17.08 23.38 3.73
N PRO A 425 -16.42 22.59 2.85
CA PRO A 425 -14.96 22.65 2.75
C PRO A 425 -14.53 24.10 2.46
N PRO A 426 -13.42 24.55 3.02
CA PRO A 426 -12.89 25.89 2.71
C PRO A 426 -12.63 26.00 1.20
N PRO A 427 -12.87 27.20 0.62
CA PRO A 427 -12.79 27.43 -0.81
C PRO A 427 -11.39 27.23 -1.39
#